data_5db677647f613517106a0d666f140c1b
#
_entry.id   5db677647f613517106a0d666f140c1b
#
_cell.length_a   1.000
_cell.length_b   1.000
_cell.length_c   1.000
_cell.angle_alpha   90.00
_cell.angle_beta   90.00
_cell.angle_gamma   90.00
#
_symmetry.space_group_name_H-M   'P 1'
#
loop_
_entity.id
_entity.type
_entity.pdbx_description
1 polymer ?
#
loop_
_entity_poly.entity_id
_entity_poly.type
_entity_poly.pdbx_seq_one_letter_code
_entity_poly.pdbx_strand_id
1 'polypeptide(L)'
;MTTDDRTRRRATAAEDSGHYKAEADMSFKDHFSRQAADYAKFRSGYPQEVFDYLASVAPSRQLAWDCATGNGQAAVELATVFDHVIASDASKKQISNAQPHERVEYRVAPAENSGIKSGTVDLIMVAQALHWFDLDRFYAEARRVLKPHGTLAASAYNLLRVEPAIDEIVNRYYHEVVGAFWPPERALVEKFEELPFPFPEIQTPSFEMIGQWNLEHLLGYLRSWSATQRFIAANKRDPLEAIADDLRAAWGDPGQMRKVVWPLILRVGINAMPKPPKE
;
A
#
# COMPACT_ATOMS: atom_id res chain seq x y z
N MET A 1 -7.66 -22.20 -80.69
CA MET A 1 -8.95 -21.56 -80.78
C MET A 1 -9.19 -20.99 -79.38
N THR A 2 -8.83 -19.76 -79.25
CA THR A 2 -9.71 -18.57 -79.07
C THR A 2 -10.27 -18.55 -77.65
N THR A 3 -10.19 -17.58 -76.86
CA THR A 3 -9.96 -16.13 -76.83
C THR A 3 -10.09 -15.71 -75.37
N ASP A 4 -9.11 -15.05 -74.84
CA ASP A 4 -9.15 -13.63 -74.43
C ASP A 4 -10.49 -13.18 -73.78
N ASP A 5 -10.44 -12.83 -72.55
CA ASP A 5 -11.06 -11.58 -72.12
C ASP A 5 -10.43 -11.03 -70.83
N ARG A 6 -9.84 -9.83 -70.99
CA ARG A 6 -9.34 -8.96 -69.94
C ARG A 6 -10.49 -8.10 -69.45
N THR A 7 -10.84 -8.20 -68.20
CA THR A 7 -11.66 -7.14 -67.60
C THR A 7 -10.98 -6.58 -66.35
N ARG A 8 -10.51 -5.37 -66.50
CA ARG A 8 -10.00 -4.49 -65.44
C ARG A 8 -11.10 -4.29 -64.37
N ARG A 9 -10.79 -4.55 -63.13
CA ARG A 9 -11.45 -3.87 -62.04
C ARG A 9 -10.40 -3.15 -61.20
N ARG A 10 -10.49 -1.83 -61.21
CA ARG A 10 -9.86 -0.88 -60.30
C ARG A 10 -10.36 -1.22 -58.89
N ALA A 11 -9.50 -1.65 -57.97
CA ALA A 11 -9.77 -1.61 -56.57
C ALA A 11 -9.28 -0.26 -56.02
N THR A 12 -10.21 0.51 -55.52
CA THR A 12 -9.99 1.72 -54.74
C THR A 12 -9.33 1.35 -53.43
N ALA A 13 -8.20 1.99 -53.14
CA ALA A 13 -7.55 1.93 -51.86
C ALA A 13 -8.46 2.58 -50.82
N ALA A 14 -8.99 1.80 -49.91
CA ALA A 14 -9.56 2.29 -48.67
C ALA A 14 -8.39 2.33 -47.63
N GLU A 15 -8.13 3.53 -47.17
CA GLU A 15 -7.19 3.81 -46.10
C GLU A 15 -7.75 3.17 -44.81
N ASP A 16 -7.14 2.06 -44.39
CA ASP A 16 -7.38 1.46 -43.09
C ASP A 16 -6.51 2.21 -42.08
N SER A 17 -7.12 3.20 -41.43
CA SER A 17 -6.52 3.88 -40.29
C SER A 17 -6.55 2.96 -39.08
N GLY A 18 -5.55 2.08 -39.01
CA GLY A 18 -5.30 1.23 -37.85
C GLY A 18 -5.07 2.07 -36.60
N HIS A 19 -6.11 2.16 -35.78
CA HIS A 19 -5.97 2.62 -34.39
C HIS A 19 -5.12 1.60 -33.62
N TYR A 20 -3.84 1.86 -33.51
CA TYR A 20 -2.99 1.26 -32.49
C TYR A 20 -3.48 1.73 -31.13
N LYS A 21 -4.38 0.97 -30.51
CA LYS A 21 -4.55 0.98 -29.07
C LYS A 21 -3.27 0.37 -28.49
N ALA A 22 -2.36 1.21 -28.03
CA ALA A 22 -1.35 0.82 -27.10
C ALA A 22 -2.08 0.46 -25.78
N GLU A 23 -2.42 -0.81 -25.62
CA GLU A 23 -2.69 -1.37 -24.29
C GLU A 23 -1.38 -1.27 -23.53
N ALA A 24 -1.29 -0.27 -22.65
CA ALA A 24 -0.23 -0.23 -21.65
C ALA A 24 -0.42 -1.44 -20.75
N ASP A 25 0.37 -2.47 -21.00
CA ASP A 25 0.52 -3.64 -20.13
C ASP A 25 1.16 -3.15 -18.80
N MET A 26 0.31 -2.61 -17.93
CA MET A 26 0.66 -2.35 -16.53
C MET A 26 0.63 -3.70 -15.82
N SER A 27 1.69 -4.49 -15.95
CA SER A 27 1.86 -5.73 -15.19
C SER A 27 1.94 -5.40 -13.70
N PHE A 28 0.79 -5.37 -13.03
CA PHE A 28 0.70 -5.32 -11.57
C PHE A 28 1.41 -6.56 -11.01
N LYS A 29 2.56 -6.34 -10.33
CA LYS A 29 3.31 -7.39 -9.67
C LYS A 29 2.58 -7.80 -8.39
N ASP A 30 1.68 -8.79 -8.47
CA ASP A 30 0.95 -9.34 -7.32
C ASP A 30 1.89 -10.11 -6.39
N HIS A 31 2.55 -9.38 -5.49
CA HIS A 31 3.45 -9.95 -4.49
C HIS A 31 2.76 -10.43 -3.22
N PHE A 32 1.48 -10.06 -3.01
CA PHE A 32 0.79 -10.19 -1.73
C PHE A 32 -0.33 -11.23 -1.69
N SER A 33 -0.81 -11.69 -2.83
CA SER A 33 -2.01 -12.51 -2.93
C SER A 33 -1.92 -13.92 -2.34
N ARG A 34 -0.73 -14.48 -2.13
CA ARG A 34 -0.56 -15.84 -1.58
C ARG A 34 -0.53 -15.90 -0.05
N GLN A 35 -0.40 -14.76 0.62
CA GLN A 35 -0.11 -14.65 2.05
C GLN A 35 -1.18 -13.93 2.86
N ALA A 36 -2.33 -13.57 2.25
CA ALA A 36 -3.33 -12.69 2.87
C ALA A 36 -3.86 -13.21 4.23
N ALA A 37 -4.01 -14.53 4.41
CA ALA A 37 -4.51 -15.11 5.66
C ALA A 37 -3.45 -15.08 6.79
N ASP A 38 -2.20 -15.44 6.48
CA ASP A 38 -1.09 -15.38 7.46
C ASP A 38 -0.73 -13.93 7.77
N TYR A 39 -0.82 -13.05 6.77
CA TYR A 39 -0.59 -11.63 6.92
C TYR A 39 -1.55 -10.98 7.93
N ALA A 40 -2.85 -11.29 7.84
CA ALA A 40 -3.87 -10.76 8.74
C ALA A 40 -3.70 -11.29 10.18
N LYS A 41 -3.26 -12.54 10.35
CA LYS A 41 -3.10 -13.19 11.65
C LYS A 41 -1.97 -12.61 12.50
N PHE A 42 -0.87 -12.17 11.84
CA PHE A 42 0.37 -11.78 12.52
C PHE A 42 0.65 -10.27 12.48
N ARG A 43 -0.30 -9.43 12.07
CA ARG A 43 -0.08 -7.98 12.05
C ARG A 43 -1.03 -7.26 12.99
N SER A 44 -0.47 -6.35 13.79
CA SER A 44 -1.24 -5.40 14.59
C SER A 44 -1.94 -4.40 13.66
N GLY A 45 -3.19 -4.04 13.97
CA GLY A 45 -3.91 -2.97 13.27
C GLY A 45 -3.31 -1.60 13.57
N TYR A 46 -3.71 -0.60 12.79
CA TYR A 46 -3.42 0.80 13.10
C TYR A 46 -4.16 1.19 14.39
N PRO A 47 -3.55 2.03 15.27
CA PRO A 47 -4.23 2.53 16.46
C PRO A 47 -5.35 3.49 16.07
N GLN A 48 -6.47 3.48 16.81
CA GLN A 48 -7.65 4.34 16.57
C GLN A 48 -7.27 5.83 16.56
N GLU A 49 -6.30 6.21 17.38
CA GLU A 49 -5.82 7.57 17.51
C GLU A 49 -5.30 8.17 16.19
N VAL A 50 -4.81 7.34 15.27
CA VAL A 50 -4.42 7.78 13.91
C VAL A 50 -5.66 8.26 13.16
N PHE A 51 -6.74 7.51 13.18
CA PHE A 51 -7.96 7.84 12.45
C PHE A 51 -8.69 9.02 13.08
N ASP A 52 -8.71 9.10 14.42
CA ASP A 52 -9.24 10.26 15.15
C ASP A 52 -8.48 11.55 14.78
N TYR A 53 -7.15 11.47 14.73
CA TYR A 53 -6.31 12.59 14.28
C TYR A 53 -6.61 12.96 12.84
N LEU A 54 -6.65 12.00 11.91
CA LEU A 54 -6.94 12.24 10.50
C LEU A 54 -8.33 12.86 10.30
N ALA A 55 -9.33 12.40 11.03
CA ALA A 55 -10.67 12.99 11.04
C ALA A 55 -10.70 14.42 11.59
N SER A 56 -9.78 14.77 12.51
CA SER A 56 -9.68 16.12 13.09
C SER A 56 -9.07 17.14 12.13
N VAL A 57 -8.22 16.70 11.19
CA VAL A 57 -7.54 17.58 10.22
C VAL A 57 -8.21 17.57 8.83
N ALA A 58 -9.21 16.73 8.62
CA ALA A 58 -10.03 16.76 7.41
C ALA A 58 -11.07 17.91 7.45
N PRO A 59 -11.43 18.52 6.31
CA PRO A 59 -12.39 19.63 6.27
C PRO A 59 -13.81 19.22 6.66
N SER A 60 -14.17 17.96 6.44
CA SER A 60 -15.40 17.32 6.92
C SER A 60 -15.21 15.80 6.99
N ARG A 61 -16.22 15.07 7.48
CA ARG A 61 -16.17 13.61 7.67
C ARG A 61 -17.14 12.85 6.75
N GLN A 62 -17.45 13.43 5.59
CA GLN A 62 -18.45 12.87 4.68
C GLN A 62 -17.89 11.70 3.87
N LEU A 63 -16.68 11.87 3.29
CA LEU A 63 -16.10 10.88 2.39
C LEU A 63 -14.59 10.76 2.58
N ALA A 64 -14.12 9.56 2.94
CA ALA A 64 -12.72 9.19 2.86
C ALA A 64 -12.46 8.26 1.66
N TRP A 65 -11.24 8.30 1.12
CA TRP A 65 -10.74 7.34 0.16
C TRP A 65 -9.53 6.60 0.74
N ASP A 66 -9.68 5.28 0.96
CA ASP A 66 -8.57 4.38 1.27
C ASP A 66 -8.00 3.84 -0.04
N CYS A 67 -6.84 4.39 -0.44
CA CYS A 67 -6.20 4.13 -1.72
C CYS A 67 -5.14 3.03 -1.58
N ALA A 68 -5.23 2.00 -2.41
CA ALA A 68 -4.51 0.73 -2.28
C ALA A 68 -4.82 0.03 -0.94
N THR A 69 -6.11 -0.14 -0.71
CA THR A 69 -6.70 -0.60 0.56
C THR A 69 -6.28 -2.02 0.97
N GLY A 70 -5.76 -2.82 0.03
CA GLY A 70 -5.48 -4.24 0.26
C GLY A 70 -6.77 -4.99 0.65
N ASN A 71 -6.74 -5.63 1.81
CA ASN A 71 -7.90 -6.34 2.38
C ASN A 71 -8.83 -5.46 3.24
N GLY A 72 -8.66 -4.13 3.22
CA GLY A 72 -9.60 -3.19 3.82
C GLY A 72 -9.36 -2.84 5.29
N GLN A 73 -8.20 -3.14 5.87
CA GLN A 73 -7.94 -2.87 7.29
C GLN A 73 -8.09 -1.38 7.64
N ALA A 74 -7.43 -0.49 6.88
CA ALA A 74 -7.55 0.94 7.12
C ALA A 74 -8.94 1.47 6.74
N ALA A 75 -9.58 0.91 5.72
CA ALA A 75 -10.93 1.30 5.30
C ALA A 75 -11.99 1.10 6.40
N VAL A 76 -11.93 -0.03 7.11
CA VAL A 76 -12.86 -0.34 8.20
C VAL A 76 -12.66 0.63 9.37
N GLU A 77 -11.42 0.94 9.72
CA GLU A 77 -11.12 1.91 10.77
C GLU A 77 -11.53 3.34 10.36
N LEU A 78 -11.29 3.75 9.12
CA LEU A 78 -11.80 5.02 8.59
C LEU A 78 -13.33 5.11 8.68
N ALA A 79 -14.04 4.01 8.46
CA ALA A 79 -15.50 3.97 8.55
C ALA A 79 -16.03 4.17 9.98
N THR A 80 -15.19 4.14 11.02
CA THR A 80 -15.57 4.50 12.38
C THR A 80 -15.70 6.00 12.57
N VAL A 81 -14.97 6.80 11.77
CA VAL A 81 -14.84 8.26 11.90
C VAL A 81 -15.34 9.05 10.68
N PHE A 82 -15.60 8.39 9.54
CA PHE A 82 -16.21 8.98 8.34
C PHE A 82 -17.57 8.36 8.04
N ASP A 83 -18.48 9.14 7.44
CA ASP A 83 -19.81 8.71 7.06
C ASP A 83 -19.77 7.64 5.96
N HIS A 84 -18.83 7.78 5.02
CA HIS A 84 -18.63 6.85 3.91
C HIS A 84 -17.15 6.73 3.54
N VAL A 85 -16.72 5.53 3.14
CA VAL A 85 -15.37 5.24 2.68
C VAL A 85 -15.43 4.56 1.32
N ILE A 86 -14.70 5.10 0.35
CA ILE A 86 -14.37 4.38 -0.88
C ILE A 86 -13.02 3.72 -0.64
N ALA A 87 -12.95 2.40 -0.82
CA ALA A 87 -11.72 1.63 -0.67
C ALA A 87 -11.35 1.01 -2.02
N SER A 88 -10.20 1.39 -2.58
CA SER A 88 -9.80 0.89 -3.89
C SER A 88 -8.45 0.18 -3.86
N ASP A 89 -8.32 -0.84 -4.69
CA ASP A 89 -7.06 -1.55 -4.92
C ASP A 89 -7.00 -2.02 -6.38
N ALA A 90 -5.81 -2.01 -6.98
CA ALA A 90 -5.63 -2.51 -8.34
C ALA A 90 -5.79 -4.04 -8.42
N SER A 91 -5.61 -4.75 -7.30
CA SER A 91 -5.77 -6.20 -7.21
C SER A 91 -7.21 -6.60 -6.94
N LYS A 92 -7.86 -7.20 -7.94
CA LYS A 92 -9.18 -7.82 -7.76
C LYS A 92 -9.18 -8.85 -6.62
N LYS A 93 -8.06 -9.55 -6.40
CA LYS A 93 -7.95 -10.56 -5.36
C LYS A 93 -7.92 -9.94 -3.96
N GLN A 94 -7.25 -8.79 -3.78
CA GLN A 94 -7.30 -8.06 -2.53
C GLN A 94 -8.73 -7.64 -2.21
N ILE A 95 -9.41 -7.01 -3.16
CA ILE A 95 -10.81 -6.58 -3.00
C ILE A 95 -11.75 -7.76 -2.70
N SER A 96 -11.55 -8.92 -3.34
CA SER A 96 -12.40 -10.11 -3.08
C SER A 96 -12.21 -10.71 -1.67
N ASN A 97 -11.09 -10.39 -1.00
CA ASN A 97 -10.81 -10.82 0.37
C ASN A 97 -10.97 -9.66 1.39
N ALA A 98 -11.50 -8.52 0.95
CA ALA A 98 -11.67 -7.37 1.82
C ALA A 98 -12.75 -7.62 2.88
N GLN A 99 -12.54 -7.04 4.06
CA GLN A 99 -13.46 -7.14 5.17
C GLN A 99 -14.74 -6.34 4.89
N PRO A 100 -15.93 -6.96 4.82
CA PRO A 100 -17.17 -6.24 4.56
C PRO A 100 -17.51 -5.23 5.67
N HIS A 101 -17.96 -4.04 5.30
CA HIS A 101 -18.45 -3.04 6.22
C HIS A 101 -19.51 -2.17 5.54
N GLU A 102 -20.60 -1.83 6.23
CA GLU A 102 -21.77 -1.13 5.68
C GLU A 102 -21.47 0.26 5.09
N ARG A 103 -20.44 0.94 5.61
CA ARG A 103 -20.00 2.28 5.16
C ARG A 103 -18.83 2.24 4.19
N VAL A 104 -18.36 1.06 3.78
CA VAL A 104 -17.20 0.90 2.88
C VAL A 104 -17.64 0.37 1.53
N GLU A 105 -17.36 1.15 0.49
CA GLU A 105 -17.54 0.75 -0.91
C GLU A 105 -16.20 0.29 -1.49
N TYR A 106 -16.07 -1.02 -1.75
CA TYR A 106 -14.86 -1.60 -2.36
C TYR A 106 -14.88 -1.53 -3.87
N ARG A 107 -13.77 -1.06 -4.48
CA ARG A 107 -13.62 -0.92 -5.94
C ARG A 107 -12.29 -1.49 -6.41
N VAL A 108 -12.29 -2.14 -7.58
CA VAL A 108 -11.04 -2.48 -8.28
C VAL A 108 -10.67 -1.28 -9.16
N ALA A 109 -9.66 -0.52 -8.73
CA ALA A 109 -9.18 0.66 -9.45
C ALA A 109 -7.70 0.96 -9.07
N PRO A 110 -6.88 1.43 -10.02
CA PRO A 110 -5.54 1.90 -9.72
C PRO A 110 -5.58 3.26 -9.01
N ALA A 111 -4.52 3.56 -8.27
CA ALA A 111 -4.37 4.81 -7.52
C ALA A 111 -4.41 6.05 -8.43
N GLU A 112 -3.89 5.92 -9.64
CA GLU A 112 -3.73 6.97 -10.64
C GLU A 112 -5.02 7.27 -11.44
N ASN A 113 -6.05 6.44 -11.27
CA ASN A 113 -7.36 6.59 -11.94
C ASN A 113 -8.46 5.91 -11.11
N SER A 114 -8.87 6.56 -10.04
CA SER A 114 -9.79 6.02 -9.04
C SER A 114 -11.26 5.91 -9.50
N GLY A 115 -11.63 6.65 -10.54
CA GLY A 115 -13.03 6.82 -10.93
C GLY A 115 -13.89 7.61 -9.93
N ILE A 116 -13.29 8.23 -8.91
CA ILE A 116 -13.98 9.08 -7.94
C ILE A 116 -14.28 10.45 -8.55
N LYS A 117 -15.44 11.02 -8.20
CA LYS A 117 -15.84 12.35 -8.67
C LYS A 117 -14.90 13.44 -8.15
N SER A 118 -14.54 14.40 -8.99
CA SER A 118 -13.69 15.53 -8.62
C SER A 118 -14.26 16.35 -7.47
N GLY A 119 -13.38 16.74 -6.55
CA GLY A 119 -13.71 17.65 -5.45
C GLY A 119 -14.72 17.10 -4.43
N THR A 120 -14.74 15.78 -4.22
CA THR A 120 -15.72 15.16 -3.29
C THR A 120 -15.09 14.53 -2.06
N VAL A 121 -13.80 14.28 -2.05
CA VAL A 121 -13.09 13.55 -0.98
C VAL A 121 -12.56 14.50 0.08
N ASP A 122 -12.83 14.20 1.34
CA ASP A 122 -12.33 14.95 2.49
C ASP A 122 -10.93 14.50 2.91
N LEU A 123 -10.70 13.18 2.89
CA LEU A 123 -9.44 12.54 3.26
C LEU A 123 -9.08 11.45 2.26
N ILE A 124 -7.84 11.44 1.81
CA ILE A 124 -7.21 10.27 1.18
C ILE A 124 -6.25 9.67 2.18
N MET A 125 -6.36 8.36 2.41
CA MET A 125 -5.38 7.56 3.17
C MET A 125 -4.65 6.62 2.22
N VAL A 126 -3.31 6.59 2.32
CA VAL A 126 -2.43 5.63 1.64
C VAL A 126 -1.62 4.90 2.71
N ALA A 127 -2.03 3.68 3.04
CA ALA A 127 -1.43 2.88 4.10
C ALA A 127 -0.42 1.87 3.50
N GLN A 128 0.88 2.03 3.76
CA GLN A 128 1.95 1.14 3.28
C GLN A 128 1.98 0.91 1.76
N ALA A 129 1.53 1.87 0.95
CA ALA A 129 1.38 1.66 -0.48
C ALA A 129 2.00 2.74 -1.38
N LEU A 130 2.30 3.93 -0.87
CA LEU A 130 2.73 5.08 -1.66
C LEU A 130 3.95 4.79 -2.57
N HIS A 131 4.85 3.93 -2.10
CA HIS A 131 6.06 3.53 -2.81
C HIS A 131 5.83 2.62 -4.06
N TRP A 132 4.57 2.21 -4.29
CA TRP A 132 4.18 1.42 -5.47
C TRP A 132 3.64 2.27 -6.62
N PHE A 133 3.32 3.54 -6.36
CA PHE A 133 2.57 4.38 -7.29
C PHE A 133 3.48 5.08 -8.30
N ASP A 134 2.91 5.39 -9.46
CA ASP A 134 3.38 6.49 -10.30
C ASP A 134 3.00 7.80 -9.58
N LEU A 135 3.96 8.36 -8.83
CA LEU A 135 3.70 9.46 -7.91
C LEU A 135 3.13 10.70 -8.61
N ASP A 136 3.62 11.04 -9.81
CA ASP A 136 3.14 12.22 -10.53
C ASP A 136 1.67 12.06 -10.93
N ARG A 137 1.30 10.90 -11.44
CA ARG A 137 -0.07 10.59 -11.83
C ARG A 137 -0.98 10.44 -10.61
N PHE A 138 -0.50 9.79 -9.55
CA PHE A 138 -1.26 9.67 -8.31
C PHE A 138 -1.55 11.03 -7.68
N TYR A 139 -0.54 11.92 -7.59
CA TYR A 139 -0.77 13.25 -7.01
C TYR A 139 -1.68 14.13 -7.86
N ALA A 140 -1.68 13.97 -9.18
CA ALA A 140 -2.66 14.62 -10.05
C ALA A 140 -4.09 14.13 -9.75
N GLU A 141 -4.28 12.82 -9.58
CA GLU A 141 -5.57 12.23 -9.22
C GLU A 141 -6.00 12.64 -7.80
N ALA A 142 -5.08 12.61 -6.83
CA ALA A 142 -5.36 13.06 -5.47
C ALA A 142 -5.85 14.50 -5.42
N ARG A 143 -5.17 15.42 -6.14
CA ARG A 143 -5.63 16.82 -6.24
C ARG A 143 -6.99 16.95 -6.90
N ARG A 144 -7.27 16.13 -7.91
CA ARG A 144 -8.53 16.15 -8.63
C ARG A 144 -9.71 15.74 -7.75
N VAL A 145 -9.55 14.69 -6.93
CA VAL A 145 -10.66 14.13 -6.13
C VAL A 145 -10.84 14.84 -4.79
N LEU A 146 -9.76 15.39 -4.21
CA LEU A 146 -9.84 16.11 -2.94
C LEU A 146 -10.65 17.38 -3.05
N LYS A 147 -11.48 17.66 -2.03
CA LYS A 147 -12.09 18.96 -1.81
C LYS A 147 -11.02 20.04 -1.63
N PRO A 148 -11.35 21.35 -1.80
CA PRO A 148 -10.52 22.41 -1.25
C PRO A 148 -10.26 22.17 0.23
N HIS A 149 -8.98 22.27 0.64
CA HIS A 149 -8.51 21.94 1.99
C HIS A 149 -8.68 20.46 2.39
N GLY A 150 -9.01 19.57 1.46
CA GLY A 150 -8.99 18.13 1.68
C GLY A 150 -7.59 17.63 2.03
N THR A 151 -7.52 16.54 2.74
CA THR A 151 -6.29 16.02 3.35
C THR A 151 -5.78 14.80 2.61
N LEU A 152 -4.48 14.76 2.29
CA LEU A 152 -3.77 13.55 1.88
C LEU A 152 -2.93 13.06 3.06
N ALA A 153 -3.17 11.84 3.50
CA ALA A 153 -2.36 11.15 4.50
C ALA A 153 -1.67 9.94 3.87
N ALA A 154 -0.38 9.79 4.12
CA ALA A 154 0.38 8.62 3.70
C ALA A 154 1.16 8.07 4.89
N SER A 155 1.08 6.77 5.12
CA SER A 155 1.76 6.12 6.23
C SER A 155 2.64 4.96 5.79
N ALA A 156 3.73 4.78 6.53
CA ALA A 156 4.60 3.63 6.43
C ALA A 156 5.13 3.24 7.82
N TYR A 157 5.56 2.00 7.95
CA TYR A 157 6.33 1.53 9.09
C TYR A 157 7.44 0.59 8.60
N ASN A 158 8.54 0.59 9.33
CA ASN A 158 9.69 -0.24 9.05
C ASN A 158 9.75 -1.45 10.00
N LEU A 159 10.93 -1.74 10.56
CA LEU A 159 11.12 -2.86 11.44
C LEU A 159 10.43 -2.63 12.79
N LEU A 160 9.96 -3.73 13.35
CA LEU A 160 9.47 -3.78 14.72
C LEU A 160 10.61 -3.55 15.74
N ARG A 161 10.22 -3.17 16.95
CA ARG A 161 11.09 -3.09 18.12
C ARG A 161 10.47 -3.91 19.24
N VAL A 162 11.32 -4.65 19.93
CA VAL A 162 10.94 -5.44 21.12
C VAL A 162 11.87 -5.06 22.27
N GLU A 163 13.11 -5.52 22.22
CA GLU A 163 14.20 -5.27 23.15
C GLU A 163 15.53 -5.29 22.38
N PRO A 164 16.58 -4.56 22.82
CA PRO A 164 17.79 -4.39 22.02
C PRO A 164 18.43 -5.69 21.52
N ALA A 165 18.45 -6.76 22.34
CA ALA A 165 19.03 -8.03 21.93
C ALA A 165 18.21 -8.74 20.84
N ILE A 166 16.91 -8.65 20.91
CA ILE A 166 15.99 -9.22 19.89
C ILE A 166 16.05 -8.37 18.63
N ASP A 167 16.06 -7.04 18.77
CA ASP A 167 16.10 -6.10 17.65
C ASP A 167 17.38 -6.27 16.82
N GLU A 168 18.53 -6.51 17.45
CA GLU A 168 19.79 -6.79 16.77
C GLU A 168 19.70 -8.07 15.90
N ILE A 169 19.10 -9.14 16.43
CA ILE A 169 18.91 -10.39 15.69
C ILE A 169 17.95 -10.20 14.51
N VAL A 170 16.86 -9.47 14.72
CA VAL A 170 15.89 -9.17 13.66
C VAL A 170 16.52 -8.27 12.57
N ASN A 171 17.33 -7.28 12.95
CA ASN A 171 18.07 -6.43 12.02
C ASN A 171 19.07 -7.26 11.18
N ARG A 172 19.84 -8.15 11.82
CA ARG A 172 20.75 -9.07 11.13
C ARG A 172 19.99 -9.97 10.14
N TYR A 173 18.85 -10.52 10.55
CA TYR A 173 18.00 -11.33 9.68
C TYR A 173 17.53 -10.53 8.47
N TYR A 174 17.06 -9.29 8.70
CA TYR A 174 16.54 -8.42 7.65
C TYR A 174 17.60 -8.05 6.60
N HIS A 175 18.81 -7.68 7.04
CA HIS A 175 19.84 -7.17 6.14
C HIS A 175 20.73 -8.25 5.56
N GLU A 176 21.16 -9.22 6.39
CA GLU A 176 22.21 -10.17 6.02
C GLU A 176 21.65 -11.52 5.53
N VAL A 177 20.56 -12.02 6.15
CA VAL A 177 20.03 -13.35 5.81
C VAL A 177 19.09 -13.26 4.61
N VAL A 178 18.10 -12.37 4.66
CA VAL A 178 17.10 -12.24 3.60
C VAL A 178 17.26 -10.96 2.76
N GLY A 179 18.28 -10.15 3.02
CA GLY A 179 18.47 -8.83 2.43
C GLY A 179 18.43 -8.83 0.91
N ALA A 180 19.10 -9.79 0.26
CA ALA A 180 19.16 -9.93 -1.21
C ALA A 180 17.81 -10.34 -1.84
N PHE A 181 16.84 -10.74 -1.03
CA PHE A 181 15.52 -11.20 -1.50
C PHE A 181 14.41 -10.16 -1.35
N TRP A 182 14.71 -9.00 -0.78
CA TRP A 182 13.75 -7.90 -0.78
C TRP A 182 13.46 -7.40 -2.19
N PRO A 183 12.21 -7.04 -2.52
CA PRO A 183 11.92 -6.33 -3.75
C PRO A 183 12.63 -4.97 -3.76
N PRO A 184 13.11 -4.48 -4.93
CA PRO A 184 13.78 -3.17 -5.03
C PRO A 184 12.98 -2.02 -4.41
N GLU A 185 11.66 -2.09 -4.51
CA GLU A 185 10.72 -1.10 -3.98
C GLU A 185 10.78 -0.99 -2.44
N ARG A 186 11.31 -2.03 -1.75
CA ARG A 186 11.49 -1.98 -0.28
C ARG A 186 12.39 -0.83 0.17
N ALA A 187 13.41 -0.49 -0.62
CA ALA A 187 14.28 0.65 -0.33
C ALA A 187 13.51 1.98 -0.27
N LEU A 188 12.39 2.11 -0.99
CA LEU A 188 11.53 3.30 -0.94
C LEU A 188 10.73 3.38 0.36
N VAL A 189 10.45 2.24 1.02
CA VAL A 189 9.82 2.24 2.35
C VAL A 189 10.81 2.74 3.40
N GLU A 190 12.07 2.35 3.31
CA GLU A 190 13.14 2.83 4.21
C GLU A 190 13.38 4.35 4.07
N LYS A 191 13.15 4.87 2.86
CA LYS A 191 13.26 6.29 2.50
C LYS A 191 11.91 6.98 2.37
N PHE A 192 10.90 6.50 3.06
CA PHE A 192 9.52 6.99 2.90
C PHE A 192 9.40 8.51 3.14
N GLU A 193 10.16 9.06 4.08
CA GLU A 193 10.19 10.48 4.38
C GLU A 193 10.83 11.32 3.27
N GLU A 194 11.69 10.71 2.44
CA GLU A 194 12.36 11.37 1.32
C GLU A 194 11.52 11.34 0.01
N LEU A 195 10.44 10.56 -0.02
CA LEU A 195 9.57 10.50 -1.21
C LEU A 195 8.99 11.87 -1.52
N PRO A 196 8.89 12.27 -2.81
CA PRO A 196 8.18 13.47 -3.19
C PRO A 196 6.79 13.52 -2.55
N PHE A 197 6.42 14.66 -1.94
CA PHE A 197 5.10 14.84 -1.33
C PHE A 197 4.64 16.29 -1.57
N PRO A 198 4.05 16.57 -2.74
CA PRO A 198 3.81 17.95 -3.21
C PRO A 198 2.56 18.60 -2.59
N PHE A 199 2.22 18.27 -1.36
CA PHE A 199 1.18 18.91 -0.56
C PHE A 199 1.84 19.64 0.60
N PRO A 200 1.42 20.85 0.98
CA PRO A 200 1.89 21.51 2.19
C PRO A 200 1.68 20.60 3.40
N GLU A 201 2.78 20.10 3.95
CA GLU A 201 2.73 19.18 5.09
C GLU A 201 2.43 19.92 6.39
N ILE A 202 1.64 19.28 7.25
CA ILE A 202 1.39 19.72 8.61
C ILE A 202 2.13 18.81 9.59
N GLN A 203 2.48 19.38 10.76
CA GLN A 203 3.11 18.57 11.80
C GLN A 203 2.14 17.52 12.35
N THR A 204 2.60 16.28 12.40
CA THR A 204 1.83 15.14 12.90
C THR A 204 2.32 14.70 14.28
N PRO A 205 1.44 14.23 15.16
CA PRO A 205 1.84 13.50 16.36
C PRO A 205 2.61 12.21 16.01
N SER A 206 3.40 11.72 16.95
CA SER A 206 4.00 10.38 16.82
C SER A 206 2.98 9.31 17.18
N PHE A 207 2.88 8.28 16.34
CA PHE A 207 2.02 7.13 16.56
C PHE A 207 2.83 5.84 16.54
N GLU A 208 2.36 4.84 17.27
CA GLU A 208 2.96 3.51 17.32
C GLU A 208 1.87 2.45 17.16
N MET A 209 2.11 1.45 16.32
CA MET A 209 1.33 0.22 16.38
C MET A 209 1.96 -0.68 17.45
N ILE A 210 1.11 -1.27 18.31
CA ILE A 210 1.56 -2.06 19.45
C ILE A 210 0.92 -3.44 19.38
N GLY A 211 1.75 -4.48 19.55
CA GLY A 211 1.31 -5.86 19.71
C GLY A 211 1.83 -6.47 21.00
N GLN A 212 1.15 -7.52 21.48
CA GLN A 212 1.63 -8.39 22.56
C GLN A 212 1.89 -9.75 21.93
N TRP A 213 3.17 -10.14 21.81
CA TRP A 213 3.58 -11.34 21.10
C TRP A 213 4.41 -12.26 21.97
N ASN A 214 4.28 -13.54 21.75
CA ASN A 214 5.22 -14.56 22.18
C ASN A 214 6.22 -14.86 21.05
N LEU A 215 7.19 -15.71 21.29
CA LEU A 215 8.23 -16.04 20.32
C LEU A 215 7.64 -16.68 19.04
N GLU A 216 6.63 -17.54 19.16
CA GLU A 216 6.00 -18.19 18.01
C GLU A 216 5.35 -17.14 17.09
N HIS A 217 4.72 -16.13 17.68
CA HIS A 217 4.12 -15.04 16.93
C HIS A 217 5.18 -14.24 16.16
N LEU A 218 6.32 -13.90 16.79
CA LEU A 218 7.43 -13.23 16.12
C LEU A 218 7.97 -14.08 14.96
N LEU A 219 8.22 -15.36 15.17
CA LEU A 219 8.69 -16.25 14.10
C LEU A 219 7.68 -16.35 12.94
N GLY A 220 6.40 -16.44 13.24
CA GLY A 220 5.33 -16.43 12.25
C GLY A 220 5.32 -15.14 11.43
N TYR A 221 5.49 -14.00 12.09
CA TYR A 221 5.58 -12.71 11.42
C TYR A 221 6.81 -12.62 10.48
N LEU A 222 8.01 -13.00 10.97
CA LEU A 222 9.23 -12.99 10.15
C LEU A 222 9.10 -13.95 8.95
N ARG A 223 8.43 -15.10 9.15
CA ARG A 223 8.15 -16.05 8.06
C ARG A 223 7.20 -15.46 7.01
N SER A 224 6.28 -14.57 7.40
CA SER A 224 5.36 -13.91 6.49
C SER A 224 6.00 -12.83 5.59
N TRP A 225 7.26 -12.47 5.82
CA TRP A 225 7.94 -11.46 4.99
C TRP A 225 8.15 -11.94 3.56
N SER A 226 7.93 -11.07 2.59
CA SER A 226 8.10 -11.40 1.17
C SER A 226 9.53 -11.85 0.83
N ALA A 227 10.54 -11.27 1.47
CA ALA A 227 11.94 -11.68 1.32
C ALA A 227 12.17 -13.11 1.86
N THR A 228 11.60 -13.45 3.03
CA THR A 228 11.64 -14.81 3.58
C THR A 228 11.03 -15.82 2.62
N GLN A 229 9.87 -15.52 2.08
CA GLN A 229 9.17 -16.41 1.15
C GLN A 229 9.93 -16.57 -0.18
N ARG A 230 10.54 -15.51 -0.70
CA ARG A 230 11.41 -15.58 -1.88
C ARG A 230 12.66 -16.39 -1.61
N PHE A 231 13.28 -16.24 -0.43
CA PHE A 231 14.41 -17.06 -0.01
C PHE A 231 14.04 -18.55 0.00
N ILE A 232 12.91 -18.91 0.65
CA ILE A 232 12.43 -20.30 0.71
C ILE A 232 12.18 -20.85 -0.70
N ALA A 233 11.53 -20.08 -1.57
CA ALA A 233 11.27 -20.48 -2.93
C ALA A 233 12.54 -20.80 -3.73
N ALA A 234 13.58 -19.97 -3.54
CA ALA A 234 14.87 -20.11 -4.24
C ALA A 234 15.75 -21.22 -3.66
N ASN A 235 15.85 -21.31 -2.32
CA ASN A 235 16.83 -22.15 -1.65
C ASN A 235 16.27 -23.45 -1.07
N LYS A 236 14.94 -23.63 -1.07
CA LYS A 236 14.23 -24.80 -0.53
C LYS A 236 14.54 -25.12 0.95
N ARG A 237 14.90 -24.10 1.73
CA ARG A 237 15.14 -24.16 3.17
C ARG A 237 14.56 -22.94 3.86
N ASP A 238 14.27 -23.04 5.16
CA ASP A 238 13.76 -21.91 5.95
C ASP A 238 14.93 -21.03 6.44
N PRO A 239 15.02 -19.76 6.04
CA PRO A 239 16.10 -18.88 6.51
C PRO A 239 16.02 -18.54 7.99
N LEU A 240 14.88 -18.75 8.67
CA LEU A 240 14.74 -18.56 10.11
C LEU A 240 15.63 -19.50 10.92
N GLU A 241 16.03 -20.65 10.37
CA GLU A 241 16.99 -21.55 11.00
C GLU A 241 18.31 -20.85 11.36
N ALA A 242 18.70 -19.83 10.60
CA ALA A 242 19.94 -19.08 10.84
C ALA A 242 19.91 -18.21 12.10
N ILE A 243 18.71 -17.90 12.63
CA ILE A 243 18.54 -17.00 13.78
C ILE A 243 17.68 -17.60 14.89
N ALA A 244 17.12 -18.79 14.70
CA ALA A 244 16.14 -19.36 15.62
C ALA A 244 16.70 -19.60 17.04
N ASP A 245 17.94 -20.07 17.15
CA ASP A 245 18.54 -20.35 18.43
C ASP A 245 18.91 -19.06 19.17
N ASP A 246 19.45 -18.07 18.45
CA ASP A 246 19.73 -16.74 19.00
C ASP A 246 18.45 -16.06 19.49
N LEU A 247 17.37 -16.15 18.71
CA LEU A 247 16.06 -15.60 19.11
C LEU A 247 15.50 -16.31 20.35
N ARG A 248 15.62 -17.65 20.45
CA ARG A 248 15.20 -18.40 21.63
C ARG A 248 16.01 -17.98 22.87
N ALA A 249 17.32 -17.84 22.72
CA ALA A 249 18.20 -17.41 23.82
C ALA A 249 17.85 -15.97 24.27
N ALA A 250 17.64 -15.03 23.34
CA ALA A 250 17.30 -13.66 23.67
C ALA A 250 15.87 -13.52 24.20
N TRP A 251 14.93 -14.34 23.72
CA TRP A 251 13.55 -14.32 24.19
C TRP A 251 13.38 -14.93 25.58
N GLY A 252 14.17 -15.93 25.92
CA GLY A 252 14.02 -16.69 27.18
C GLY A 252 12.83 -17.65 27.12
N ASP A 253 11.83 -17.47 27.98
CA ASP A 253 10.63 -18.31 27.96
C ASP A 253 9.83 -18.01 26.64
N PRO A 254 9.70 -19.00 25.74
CA PRO A 254 8.98 -18.81 24.47
C PRO A 254 7.51 -18.41 24.64
N GLY A 255 6.88 -18.76 25.77
CA GLY A 255 5.50 -18.41 26.09
C GLY A 255 5.34 -16.98 26.63
N GLN A 256 6.43 -16.35 27.06
CA GLN A 256 6.38 -15.00 27.61
C GLN A 256 5.89 -14.00 26.55
N MET A 257 4.85 -13.22 26.91
CA MET A 257 4.36 -12.14 26.07
C MET A 257 5.25 -10.91 26.23
N ARG A 258 5.67 -10.33 25.09
CA ARG A 258 6.49 -9.12 25.04
C ARG A 258 5.76 -8.05 24.22
N LYS A 259 5.93 -6.78 24.63
CA LYS A 259 5.46 -5.63 23.84
C LYS A 259 6.29 -5.55 22.57
N VAL A 260 5.61 -5.53 21.43
CA VAL A 260 6.21 -5.31 20.10
C VAL A 260 5.67 -4.01 19.57
N VAL A 261 6.54 -3.14 19.06
CA VAL A 261 6.21 -1.78 18.65
C VAL A 261 6.66 -1.54 17.22
N TRP A 262 5.81 -0.95 16.40
CA TRP A 262 6.17 -0.36 15.12
C TRP A 262 5.96 1.14 15.18
N PRO A 263 7.03 1.94 15.20
CA PRO A 263 6.91 3.37 14.98
C PRO A 263 6.26 3.64 13.63
N LEU A 264 5.19 4.43 13.62
CA LEU A 264 4.46 4.78 12.41
C LEU A 264 5.01 6.09 11.85
N ILE A 265 5.47 6.08 10.61
CA ILE A 265 5.76 7.30 9.85
C ILE A 265 4.44 7.74 9.24
N LEU A 266 3.98 8.95 9.57
CA LEU A 266 2.75 9.52 9.03
C LEU A 266 3.04 10.89 8.43
N ARG A 267 2.79 11.05 7.13
CA ARG A 267 2.88 12.32 6.41
C ARG A 267 1.48 12.79 6.08
N VAL A 268 1.17 14.03 6.42
CA VAL A 268 -0.16 14.61 6.21
C VAL A 268 -0.01 15.96 5.54
N GLY A 269 -0.65 16.12 4.40
CA GLY A 269 -0.62 17.37 3.64
C GLY A 269 -2.03 17.83 3.22
N ILE A 270 -2.17 19.13 3.07
CA ILE A 270 -3.43 19.78 2.76
C ILE A 270 -3.50 20.16 1.28
N ASN A 271 -4.62 19.90 0.63
CA ASN A 271 -4.91 20.34 -0.73
C ASN A 271 -5.16 21.86 -0.73
N ALA A 272 -4.05 22.62 -0.73
CA ALA A 272 -4.13 24.07 -0.76
C ALA A 272 -4.75 24.54 -2.08
N MET A 273 -5.65 25.51 -2.05
CA MET A 273 -6.11 26.19 -3.24
C MET A 273 -4.91 26.80 -3.98
N PRO A 274 -4.83 26.68 -5.32
CA PRO A 274 -3.84 27.43 -6.06
C PRO A 274 -3.96 28.92 -5.69
N LYS A 275 -2.83 29.55 -5.36
CA LYS A 275 -2.83 31.00 -5.15
C LYS A 275 -3.40 31.67 -6.38
N PRO A 276 -4.33 32.63 -6.23
CA PRO A 276 -4.79 33.41 -7.38
C PRO A 276 -3.57 34.02 -8.08
N PRO A 277 -3.59 34.13 -9.43
CA PRO A 277 -2.52 34.79 -10.14
C PRO A 277 -2.34 36.19 -9.53
N LYS A 278 -1.08 36.58 -9.28
CA LYS A 278 -0.77 37.95 -8.87
C LYS A 278 -1.20 38.84 -10.03
N GLU A 279 -2.15 39.74 -9.78
CA GLU A 279 -2.51 40.82 -10.69
C GLU A 279 -1.31 41.74 -10.96
#